data_0a0b5a155bb34ed98643143def9c2483
#
_entry.id   0a0b5a155bb34ed98643143def9c2483
#
_cell.length_a   1.000
_cell.length_b   1.000
_cell.length_c   1.000
_cell.angle_alpha   90.00
_cell.angle_beta   90.00
_cell.angle_gamma   90.00
#
_symmetry.space_group_name_H-M   'P 1'
#
loop_
_entity.id
_entity.type
_entity.pdbx_description
1 polymer ?
#
loop_
_entity_poly.entity_id
_entity_poly.type
_entity_poly.pdbx_seq_one_letter_code
_entity_poly.pdbx_strand_id
1 'polypeptide(L)'
;MHAAGVVISQKSVDEYVPLSRASDGSITTQFTMTTLEELGLLKMDFLGLRTLTVIQNAVKMAKKRMPDLDIDKIDYNDQDVLDYIGTGKTDGIFQIESAGMKSFMKELKPHSLEDIIAGISLYRPGPMDFIPQYIKGKNDANSITYDCPQLEPILAPTYGCIVYQEQVMQIVR
;
A
#
# COMPACT_ATOMS: atom_id res chain seq x y z
N MET A 1 13.42 10.99 -16.01
CA MET A 1 12.43 10.12 -16.70
C MET A 1 11.73 9.27 -15.65
N HIS A 2 10.40 9.14 -15.71
CA HIS A 2 9.63 8.25 -14.82
C HIS A 2 9.40 6.90 -15.51
N ALA A 3 9.73 5.80 -14.84
CA ALA A 3 9.75 4.47 -15.47
C ALA A 3 8.36 3.93 -15.86
N ALA A 4 7.29 4.45 -15.25
CA ALA A 4 5.94 3.94 -15.41
C ALA A 4 4.88 5.04 -15.65
N GLY A 5 5.30 6.30 -15.81
CA GLY A 5 4.40 7.43 -16.00
C GLY A 5 4.09 7.66 -17.47
N VAL A 6 2.81 7.80 -17.78
CA VAL A 6 2.31 8.14 -19.13
C VAL A 6 1.51 9.43 -19.03
N VAL A 7 1.82 10.37 -19.93
CA VAL A 7 1.08 11.63 -20.04
C VAL A 7 -0.09 11.45 -20.99
N ILE A 8 -1.27 11.89 -20.56
CA ILE A 8 -2.50 11.86 -21.35
C ILE A 8 -2.94 13.29 -21.64
N SER A 9 -3.31 13.57 -22.88
CA SER A 9 -3.76 14.86 -23.37
C SER A 9 -4.94 14.70 -24.33
N GLN A 10 -5.73 15.75 -24.51
CA GLN A 10 -6.85 15.76 -25.46
C GLN A 10 -6.40 15.84 -26.93
N LYS A 11 -5.28 16.52 -27.17
CA LYS A 11 -4.64 16.65 -28.48
C LYS A 11 -3.26 15.97 -28.45
N SER A 12 -2.54 15.98 -29.55
CA SER A 12 -1.18 15.47 -29.59
C SER A 12 -0.30 16.17 -28.56
N VAL A 13 0.52 15.41 -27.81
CA VAL A 13 1.33 15.93 -26.69
C VAL A 13 2.31 17.00 -27.13
N ASP A 14 2.78 16.94 -28.37
CA ASP A 14 3.71 17.93 -28.98
C ASP A 14 3.07 19.31 -29.20
N GLU A 15 1.74 19.41 -29.20
CA GLU A 15 1.04 20.70 -29.18
C GLU A 15 1.12 21.41 -27.82
N TYR A 16 1.45 20.70 -26.75
CA TYR A 16 1.51 21.24 -25.39
C TYR A 16 2.94 21.39 -24.87
N VAL A 17 3.81 20.42 -25.19
CA VAL A 17 5.16 20.35 -24.62
C VAL A 17 6.16 19.81 -25.64
N PRO A 18 7.42 20.28 -25.61
CA PRO A 18 8.48 19.73 -26.46
C PRO A 18 8.75 18.27 -26.04
N LEU A 19 9.00 17.44 -27.04
CA LEU A 19 9.31 16.04 -26.89
C LEU A 19 10.80 15.77 -27.13
N SER A 20 11.30 14.70 -26.52
CA SER A 20 12.62 14.15 -26.78
C SER A 20 12.54 12.64 -26.99
N ARG A 21 13.50 12.14 -27.76
CA ARG A 21 13.66 10.72 -28.02
C ARG A 21 14.79 10.17 -27.16
N ALA A 22 14.48 9.15 -26.34
CA ALA A 22 15.48 8.46 -25.55
C ALA A 22 16.28 7.46 -26.39
N SER A 23 17.38 6.95 -25.86
CA SER A 23 18.29 6.01 -26.57
C SER A 23 17.61 4.68 -26.92
N ASP A 24 16.60 4.26 -26.16
CA ASP A 24 15.80 3.08 -26.43
C ASP A 24 14.66 3.31 -27.45
N GLY A 25 14.60 4.53 -28.01
CA GLY A 25 13.59 4.93 -28.99
C GLY A 25 12.28 5.44 -28.38
N SER A 26 12.08 5.39 -27.08
CA SER A 26 10.88 5.92 -26.41
C SER A 26 10.80 7.45 -26.54
N ILE A 27 9.58 7.96 -26.66
CA ILE A 27 9.31 9.40 -26.68
C ILE A 27 8.93 9.85 -25.29
N THR A 28 9.56 10.94 -24.84
CA THR A 28 9.32 11.53 -23.51
C THR A 28 9.12 13.03 -23.62
N THR A 29 8.38 13.59 -22.67
CA THR A 29 8.29 15.05 -22.51
C THR A 29 9.60 15.59 -21.96
N GLN A 30 9.97 16.80 -22.38
CA GLN A 30 11.16 17.50 -21.85
C GLN A 30 10.87 18.21 -20.52
N PHE A 31 9.59 18.47 -20.21
CA PHE A 31 9.19 19.16 -18.99
C PHE A 31 9.08 18.20 -17.79
N THR A 32 9.26 18.75 -16.60
CA THR A 32 9.10 18.02 -15.34
C THR A 32 7.63 17.75 -15.03
N MET A 33 7.38 16.84 -14.09
CA MET A 33 6.02 16.48 -13.67
C MET A 33 5.22 17.72 -13.22
N THR A 34 5.79 18.57 -12.38
CA THR A 34 5.13 19.79 -11.87
C THR A 34 4.70 20.71 -13.01
N THR A 35 5.59 20.92 -13.98
CA THR A 35 5.27 21.76 -15.16
C THR A 35 4.16 21.15 -16.02
N LEU A 36 4.11 19.81 -16.15
CA LEU A 36 3.03 19.12 -16.87
C LEU A 36 1.68 19.30 -16.17
N GLU A 37 1.66 19.24 -14.83
CA GLU A 37 0.47 19.49 -14.01
C GLU A 37 -0.02 20.94 -14.13
N GLU A 38 0.91 21.92 -14.10
CA GLU A 38 0.60 23.34 -14.32
C GLU A 38 -0.02 23.61 -15.69
N LEU A 39 0.38 22.85 -16.71
CA LEU A 39 -0.20 22.89 -18.06
C LEU A 39 -1.55 22.14 -18.17
N GLY A 40 -2.04 21.56 -17.08
CA GLY A 40 -3.31 20.82 -17.03
C GLY A 40 -3.22 19.44 -17.72
N LEU A 41 -2.04 18.88 -17.90
CA LEU A 41 -1.86 17.55 -18.46
C LEU A 41 -1.97 16.49 -17.36
N LEU A 42 -2.65 15.40 -17.65
CA LEU A 42 -2.80 14.27 -16.73
C LEU A 42 -1.63 13.30 -16.88
N LYS A 43 -0.91 13.05 -15.80
CA LYS A 43 0.06 11.97 -15.71
C LYS A 43 -0.55 10.78 -14.99
N MET A 44 -0.55 9.63 -15.62
CA MET A 44 -0.95 8.36 -15.01
C MET A 44 0.26 7.46 -14.80
N ASP A 45 0.39 6.88 -13.62
CA ASP A 45 1.45 5.96 -13.25
C ASP A 45 0.94 4.52 -13.28
N PHE A 46 1.57 3.70 -14.12
CA PHE A 46 1.26 2.27 -14.25
C PHE A 46 2.29 1.46 -13.48
N LEU A 47 2.04 1.28 -12.19
CA LEU A 47 2.92 0.53 -11.31
C LEU A 47 2.44 -0.92 -11.18
N GLY A 48 3.24 -1.86 -11.65
CA GLY A 48 2.98 -3.30 -11.50
C GLY A 48 3.81 -3.92 -10.38
N LEU A 49 3.31 -4.99 -9.78
CA LEU A 49 4.02 -5.77 -8.77
C LEU A 49 4.51 -7.10 -9.38
N ARG A 50 5.82 -7.28 -9.50
CA ARG A 50 6.42 -8.54 -9.96
C ARG A 50 6.07 -9.72 -9.04
N THR A 51 5.87 -9.45 -7.74
CA THR A 51 5.47 -10.46 -6.75
C THR A 51 4.15 -11.13 -7.12
N LEU A 52 3.18 -10.41 -7.69
CA LEU A 52 1.93 -11.00 -8.16
C LEU A 52 2.16 -12.00 -9.30
N THR A 53 3.11 -11.73 -10.19
CA THR A 53 3.51 -12.68 -11.25
C THR A 53 4.15 -13.94 -10.65
N VAL A 54 4.98 -13.78 -9.62
CA VAL A 54 5.59 -14.92 -8.90
C VAL A 54 4.49 -15.79 -8.27
N ILE A 55 3.54 -15.18 -7.56
CA ILE A 55 2.40 -15.88 -6.96
C ILE A 55 1.59 -16.61 -8.05
N GLN A 56 1.25 -15.94 -9.14
CA GLN A 56 0.51 -16.54 -10.25
C GLN A 56 1.22 -17.78 -10.83
N ASN A 57 2.53 -17.68 -11.01
CA ASN A 57 3.34 -18.80 -11.52
C ASN A 57 3.42 -19.93 -10.50
N ALA A 58 3.59 -19.63 -9.22
CA ALA A 58 3.58 -20.64 -8.15
C ALA A 58 2.24 -21.37 -8.10
N VAL A 59 1.12 -20.67 -8.21
CA VAL A 59 -0.21 -21.27 -8.27
C VAL A 59 -0.35 -22.18 -9.49
N LYS A 60 0.10 -21.74 -10.68
CA LYS A 60 0.09 -22.59 -11.89
C LYS A 60 0.91 -23.88 -11.71
N MET A 61 2.03 -23.79 -11.00
CA MET A 61 2.85 -24.97 -10.71
C MET A 61 2.17 -25.89 -9.68
N ALA A 62 1.61 -25.32 -8.62
CA ALA A 62 0.92 -26.07 -7.58
C ALA A 62 -0.32 -26.78 -8.10
N LYS A 63 -1.09 -26.17 -9.00
CA LYS A 63 -2.29 -26.77 -9.63
C LYS A 63 -2.00 -28.02 -10.43
N LYS A 64 -0.76 -28.28 -10.83
CA LYS A 64 -0.39 -29.58 -11.46
C LYS A 64 -0.53 -30.76 -10.50
N ARG A 65 -0.41 -30.54 -9.19
CA ARG A 65 -0.55 -31.54 -8.13
C ARG A 65 -1.85 -31.41 -7.36
N MET A 66 -2.37 -30.18 -7.27
CA MET A 66 -3.58 -29.81 -6.55
C MET A 66 -4.50 -29.02 -7.49
N PRO A 67 -5.25 -29.69 -8.41
CA PRO A 67 -6.05 -29.01 -9.43
C PRO A 67 -7.09 -28.04 -8.85
N ASP A 68 -7.64 -28.37 -7.69
CA ASP A 68 -8.70 -27.61 -7.00
C ASP A 68 -8.15 -26.45 -6.14
N LEU A 69 -6.83 -26.21 -6.15
CA LEU A 69 -6.24 -25.10 -5.38
C LEU A 69 -6.81 -23.77 -5.86
N ASP A 70 -7.44 -23.07 -4.94
CA ASP A 70 -7.99 -21.72 -5.16
C ASP A 70 -7.45 -20.79 -4.07
N ILE A 71 -6.53 -19.90 -4.44
CA ILE A 71 -5.90 -18.99 -3.49
C ILE A 71 -6.86 -17.90 -3.00
N ASP A 72 -7.95 -17.64 -3.72
CA ASP A 72 -8.95 -16.66 -3.30
C ASP A 72 -9.84 -17.20 -2.16
N LYS A 73 -9.75 -18.51 -1.87
CA LYS A 73 -10.45 -19.19 -0.77
C LYS A 73 -9.57 -19.49 0.44
N ILE A 74 -8.33 -18.99 0.46
CA ILE A 74 -7.45 -19.14 1.62
C ILE A 74 -8.02 -18.31 2.79
N ASP A 75 -7.99 -18.90 3.99
CA ASP A 75 -8.29 -18.15 5.21
C ASP A 75 -7.11 -17.23 5.54
N TYR A 76 -7.32 -15.93 5.33
CA TYR A 76 -6.32 -14.90 5.63
C TYR A 76 -6.23 -14.56 7.14
N ASN A 77 -7.11 -15.11 7.97
CA ASN A 77 -7.11 -14.94 9.43
C ASN A 77 -6.62 -16.19 10.17
N ASP A 78 -5.82 -17.04 9.52
CA ASP A 78 -5.13 -18.16 10.16
C ASP A 78 -4.23 -17.64 11.29
N GLN A 79 -4.60 -17.95 12.54
CA GLN A 79 -3.94 -17.42 13.73
C GLN A 79 -2.50 -17.92 13.87
N ASP A 80 -2.20 -19.15 13.45
CA ASP A 80 -0.84 -19.68 13.50
C ASP A 80 0.10 -18.88 12.61
N VAL A 81 -0.39 -18.45 11.43
CA VAL A 81 0.36 -17.59 10.50
C VAL A 81 0.51 -16.18 11.06
N LEU A 82 -0.55 -15.60 11.61
CA LEU A 82 -0.52 -14.26 12.18
C LEU A 82 0.41 -14.18 13.40
N ASP A 83 0.35 -15.19 14.28
CA ASP A 83 1.25 -15.31 15.44
C ASP A 83 2.71 -15.46 14.98
N TYR A 84 2.96 -16.26 13.94
CA TYR A 84 4.29 -16.39 13.36
C TYR A 84 4.82 -15.06 12.84
N ILE A 85 3.99 -14.28 12.12
CA ILE A 85 4.34 -12.91 11.67
C ILE A 85 4.65 -12.02 12.88
N GLY A 86 3.86 -12.13 13.95
CA GLY A 86 4.06 -11.42 15.22
C GLY A 86 5.38 -11.76 15.93
N THR A 87 6.06 -12.86 15.59
CA THR A 87 7.42 -13.14 16.08
C THR A 87 8.49 -12.30 15.38
N GLY A 88 8.16 -11.61 14.28
CA GLY A 88 9.10 -10.88 13.43
C GLY A 88 10.04 -11.76 12.62
N LYS A 89 9.79 -13.06 12.52
CA LYS A 89 10.55 -14.00 11.65
C LYS A 89 10.00 -13.96 10.23
N THR A 90 10.07 -12.80 9.60
CA THR A 90 9.42 -12.51 8.30
C THR A 90 10.44 -12.39 7.16
N ASP A 91 11.54 -13.14 7.22
CA ASP A 91 12.53 -13.20 6.15
C ASP A 91 11.90 -13.77 4.88
N GLY A 92 12.09 -13.05 3.77
CA GLY A 92 11.53 -13.43 2.47
C GLY A 92 10.03 -13.19 2.31
N ILE A 93 9.34 -12.62 3.30
CA ILE A 93 7.94 -12.22 3.16
C ILE A 93 7.88 -10.77 2.66
N PHE A 94 7.37 -10.61 1.45
CA PHE A 94 7.31 -9.32 0.78
C PHE A 94 6.71 -8.22 1.67
N GLN A 95 7.32 -7.04 1.65
CA GLN A 95 6.97 -5.81 2.41
C GLN A 95 7.18 -5.87 3.92
N ILE A 96 7.35 -7.04 4.55
CA ILE A 96 7.54 -7.14 6.00
C ILE A 96 8.89 -7.77 6.41
N GLU A 97 9.84 -7.87 5.48
CA GLU A 97 11.15 -8.49 5.68
C GLU A 97 12.26 -7.55 6.17
N SER A 98 12.06 -6.22 6.10
CA SER A 98 13.05 -5.27 6.58
C SER A 98 13.21 -5.30 8.10
N ALA A 99 14.40 -4.98 8.61
CA ALA A 99 14.68 -5.00 10.06
C ALA A 99 13.69 -4.14 10.87
N GLY A 100 13.33 -2.96 10.35
CA GLY A 100 12.34 -2.10 10.99
C GLY A 100 10.94 -2.70 11.00
N MET A 101 10.49 -3.28 9.86
CA MET A 101 9.20 -3.96 9.80
C MET A 101 9.13 -5.18 10.71
N LYS A 102 10.20 -5.96 10.81
CA LYS A 102 10.28 -7.09 11.74
C LYS A 102 10.12 -6.64 13.19
N SER A 103 10.78 -5.54 13.58
CA SER A 103 10.62 -4.96 14.91
C SER A 103 9.18 -4.48 15.14
N PHE A 104 8.62 -3.80 14.14
CA PHE A 104 7.25 -3.31 14.23
C PHE A 104 6.22 -4.45 14.29
N MET A 105 6.36 -5.53 13.52
CA MET A 105 5.46 -6.69 13.60
C MET A 105 5.47 -7.36 14.98
N LYS A 106 6.62 -7.36 15.68
CA LYS A 106 6.70 -7.84 17.07
C LYS A 106 5.89 -7.00 18.06
N GLU A 107 5.85 -5.68 17.84
CA GLU A 107 5.08 -4.76 18.68
C GLU A 107 3.59 -4.79 18.32
N LEU A 108 3.27 -4.84 17.03
CA LEU A 108 1.92 -4.85 16.50
C LEU A 108 1.17 -6.11 16.90
N LYS A 109 1.83 -7.29 16.90
CA LYS A 109 1.22 -8.60 17.17
C LYS A 109 -0.09 -8.75 16.40
N PRO A 110 -0.05 -8.90 15.08
CA PRO A 110 -1.25 -8.93 14.26
C PRO A 110 -2.14 -10.11 14.66
N HIS A 111 -3.45 -9.88 14.73
CA HIS A 111 -4.48 -10.89 15.00
C HIS A 111 -5.47 -11.04 13.83
N SER A 112 -5.32 -10.22 12.81
CA SER A 112 -6.14 -10.23 11.59
C SER A 112 -5.35 -9.76 10.38
N LEU A 113 -5.89 -10.01 9.18
CA LEU A 113 -5.35 -9.44 7.95
C LEU A 113 -5.38 -7.91 7.98
N GLU A 114 -6.41 -7.32 8.58
CA GLU A 114 -6.56 -5.87 8.72
C GLU A 114 -5.40 -5.27 9.51
N ASP A 115 -4.91 -5.94 10.54
CA ASP A 115 -3.72 -5.50 11.28
C ASP A 115 -2.47 -5.47 10.40
N ILE A 116 -2.31 -6.46 9.52
CA ILE A 116 -1.19 -6.50 8.56
C ILE A 116 -1.31 -5.34 7.56
N ILE A 117 -2.51 -5.11 7.01
CA ILE A 117 -2.79 -4.01 6.07
C ILE A 117 -2.49 -2.65 6.73
N ALA A 118 -2.98 -2.45 7.95
CA ALA A 118 -2.71 -1.23 8.71
C ALA A 118 -1.22 -1.07 9.01
N GLY A 119 -0.55 -2.15 9.40
CA GLY A 119 0.89 -2.15 9.67
C GLY A 119 1.72 -1.72 8.46
N ILE A 120 1.45 -2.29 7.29
CA ILE A 120 2.14 -1.89 6.04
C ILE A 120 1.84 -0.43 5.68
N SER A 121 0.64 0.04 5.97
CA SER A 121 0.22 1.42 5.68
C SER A 121 0.82 2.43 6.64
N LEU A 122 0.94 2.08 7.92
CA LEU A 122 1.55 2.91 8.96
C LEU A 122 3.07 3.02 8.80
N TYR A 123 3.75 1.96 8.33
CA TYR A 123 5.21 1.95 8.19
C TYR A 123 5.67 2.69 6.94
N ARG A 124 5.31 3.97 6.85
CA ARG A 124 5.70 4.92 5.78
C ARG A 124 6.05 6.28 6.39
N PRO A 125 6.93 7.06 5.74
CA PRO A 125 7.18 8.44 6.17
C PRO A 125 5.88 9.24 6.30
N GLY A 126 5.65 9.86 7.45
CA GLY A 126 4.42 10.55 7.83
C GLY A 126 3.56 9.71 8.78
N PRO A 127 2.83 8.69 8.31
CA PRO A 127 1.99 7.85 9.17
C PRO A 127 2.76 7.09 10.28
N MET A 128 4.05 6.88 10.11
CA MET A 128 4.91 6.16 11.08
C MET A 128 4.88 6.78 12.48
N ASP A 129 4.70 8.08 12.60
CA ASP A 129 4.62 8.78 13.88
C ASP A 129 3.39 8.39 14.71
N PHE A 130 2.36 7.83 14.06
CA PHE A 130 1.13 7.34 14.71
C PHE A 130 1.20 5.88 15.16
N ILE A 131 2.28 5.15 14.88
CA ILE A 131 2.44 3.75 15.30
C ILE A 131 2.23 3.57 16.81
N PRO A 132 2.84 4.38 17.71
CA PRO A 132 2.63 4.21 19.15
C PRO A 132 1.15 4.39 19.55
N GLN A 133 0.46 5.36 18.95
CA GLN A 133 -0.96 5.62 19.22
C GLN A 133 -1.83 4.44 18.73
N TYR A 134 -1.55 3.94 17.52
CA TYR A 134 -2.25 2.79 16.95
C TYR A 134 -2.11 1.54 17.83
N ILE A 135 -0.88 1.20 18.24
CA ILE A 135 -0.61 0.05 19.12
C ILE A 135 -1.30 0.23 20.47
N LYS A 136 -1.26 1.43 21.04
CA LYS A 136 -1.95 1.74 22.29
C LYS A 136 -3.46 1.54 22.18
N GLY A 137 -4.09 2.10 21.14
CA GLY A 137 -5.52 1.97 20.91
C GLY A 137 -5.95 0.52 20.64
N LYS A 138 -5.12 -0.23 19.90
CA LYS A 138 -5.34 -1.66 19.67
C LYS A 138 -5.37 -2.48 20.97
N ASN A 139 -4.49 -2.17 21.91
CA ASN A 139 -4.36 -2.92 23.17
C ASN A 139 -5.28 -2.42 24.29
N ASP A 140 -5.72 -1.17 24.22
CA ASP A 140 -6.57 -0.54 25.24
C ASP A 140 -7.61 0.37 24.57
N ALA A 141 -8.82 -0.15 24.43
CA ALA A 141 -9.94 0.57 23.85
C ALA A 141 -10.29 1.89 24.59
N ASN A 142 -9.98 1.98 25.89
CA ASN A 142 -10.24 3.20 26.68
C ASN A 142 -9.25 4.33 26.34
N SER A 143 -8.16 4.00 25.67
CA SER A 143 -7.15 4.98 25.25
C SER A 143 -7.49 5.68 23.93
N ILE A 144 -8.53 5.21 23.23
CA ILE A 144 -8.95 5.77 21.94
C ILE A 144 -9.69 7.09 22.20
N THR A 145 -9.27 8.12 21.49
CA THR A 145 -9.90 9.43 21.56
C THR A 145 -10.20 9.91 20.14
N TYR A 146 -11.30 10.62 19.99
CA TYR A 146 -11.71 11.25 18.73
C TYR A 146 -11.88 12.75 18.97
N ASP A 147 -11.37 13.57 18.05
CA ASP A 147 -11.50 15.03 18.13
C ASP A 147 -12.96 15.49 18.04
N CYS A 148 -13.80 14.70 17.38
CA CYS A 148 -15.25 14.90 17.36
C CYS A 148 -15.98 13.55 17.15
N PRO A 149 -17.27 13.43 17.57
CA PRO A 149 -18.02 12.18 17.45
C PRO A 149 -18.19 11.68 16.02
N GLN A 150 -18.14 12.57 15.03
CA GLN A 150 -18.29 12.22 13.61
C GLN A 150 -17.11 11.40 13.08
N LEU A 151 -15.95 11.46 13.73
CA LEU A 151 -14.76 10.71 13.35
C LEU A 151 -14.81 9.25 13.81
N GLU A 152 -15.58 8.94 14.84
CA GLU A 152 -15.65 7.58 15.39
C GLU A 152 -16.00 6.52 14.32
N PRO A 153 -17.08 6.65 13.53
CA PRO A 153 -17.41 5.63 12.53
C PRO A 153 -16.35 5.47 11.43
N ILE A 154 -15.52 6.49 11.20
CA ILE A 154 -14.47 6.47 10.18
C ILE A 154 -13.17 5.87 10.74
N LEU A 155 -12.81 6.22 11.98
CA LEU A 155 -11.52 5.91 12.58
C LEU A 155 -11.57 4.75 13.58
N ALA A 156 -12.74 4.26 13.97
CA ALA A 156 -12.85 3.10 14.87
C ALA A 156 -12.09 1.87 14.37
N PRO A 157 -12.13 1.51 13.06
CA PRO A 157 -11.36 0.36 12.54
C PRO A 157 -9.85 0.52 12.65
N THR A 158 -9.35 1.73 12.86
CA THR A 158 -7.93 2.07 12.98
C THR A 158 -7.59 2.71 14.32
N TYR A 159 -8.39 2.41 15.34
CA TYR A 159 -8.16 2.83 16.74
C TYR A 159 -7.95 4.34 16.91
N GLY A 160 -8.71 5.15 16.17
CA GLY A 160 -8.63 6.61 16.23
C GLY A 160 -7.50 7.23 15.39
N CYS A 161 -6.75 6.43 14.64
CA CYS A 161 -5.68 6.92 13.77
C CYS A 161 -6.14 7.08 12.32
N ILE A 162 -5.69 8.12 11.64
CA ILE A 162 -5.83 8.24 10.18
C ILE A 162 -4.70 7.41 9.55
N VAL A 163 -5.07 6.31 8.90
CA VAL A 163 -4.13 5.35 8.29
C VAL A 163 -4.29 5.31 6.77
N TYR A 164 -5.54 5.41 6.28
CA TYR A 164 -5.88 5.19 4.88
C TYR A 164 -6.32 6.49 4.19
N GLN A 165 -6.02 6.59 2.90
CA GLN A 165 -6.45 7.70 2.07
C GLN A 165 -7.97 7.83 2.03
N GLU A 166 -8.70 6.72 2.03
CA GLU A 166 -10.15 6.65 2.05
C GLU A 166 -10.73 7.33 3.30
N GLN A 167 -10.06 7.20 4.45
CA GLN A 167 -10.48 7.88 5.67
C GLN A 167 -10.35 9.40 5.53
N VAL A 168 -9.24 9.88 4.96
CA VAL A 168 -9.05 11.32 4.67
C VAL A 168 -10.17 11.82 3.75
N MET A 169 -10.48 11.07 2.69
CA MET A 169 -11.56 11.43 1.75
C MET A 169 -12.94 11.47 2.42
N GLN A 170 -13.20 10.59 3.39
CA GLN A 170 -14.45 10.59 4.15
C GLN A 170 -14.54 11.76 5.15
N ILE A 171 -13.42 12.15 5.76
CA ILE A 171 -13.36 13.23 6.75
C ILE A 171 -13.60 14.58 6.09
N VAL A 172 -13.10 14.81 4.87
CA VAL A 172 -13.21 16.09 4.17
C VAL A 172 -14.48 16.23 3.32
N ARG A 173 -15.30 15.19 3.26
CA ARG A 173 -16.55 15.17 2.50
C ARG A 173 -17.73 15.63 3.35
#